data_50cecd0a1fa8ec0590afa893b9195c5b
#
_entry.id   50cecd0a1fa8ec0590afa893b9195c5b
#
_cell.length_a   1.000
_cell.length_b   1.000
_cell.length_c   1.000
_cell.angle_alpha   90.00
_cell.angle_beta   90.00
_cell.angle_gamma   90.00
#
_symmetry.space_group_name_H-M   'P 1'
#
loop_
_entity.id
_entity.type
_entity.pdbx_description
1 polymer ?
#
loop_
_entity_poly.entity_id
_entity_poly.type
_entity_poly.pdbx_seq_one_letter_code
_entity_poly.pdbx_strand_id
1 'polypeptide(L)'
;MRTANWHLTKIQNIFLTLLLPLTLIGCQSMPPNASLDPDNTSYKRMITQGKADKILVNNVYDCPRHNPKMNIRQSAVGQITATDGTVITVPAETALQKGLGPKSFDLYNECNQVTPKNSSEVVTDKVPVIEIDHDGEVITGFIVADNYYEMWINNQLVSVDNTPYTPFNSAIVKFKVKRPYTISLLIVDWDEHLGLGMEEFPKPVTPTTTQWYPGDGGLIAKFSDGTMTDSSWKAQTFFIGPLHDPKEVVEKGNIHDTPNLGGRTHPFSRKPTCEFKCYAVHYPIPKNWQSSRFNDTNWPRAWEFTDQEIGVNNLQAYTRFPELFKDARWIWTQNLVLDNVVIARKTVK
;
A
#
# COMPACT_ATOMS: atom_id res chain seq x y z
N MET A 1 69.76 -13.58 -38.18
CA MET A 1 69.96 -14.02 -39.63
C MET A 1 68.62 -14.42 -40.18
N ARG A 2 68.32 -13.91 -41.39
CA ARG A 2 67.15 -14.15 -42.28
C ARG A 2 65.89 -13.36 -41.84
N THR A 3 65.68 -12.19 -42.36
CA THR A 3 65.23 -11.63 -43.65
C THR A 3 64.03 -12.38 -44.24
N ALA A 4 62.91 -11.71 -44.31
CA ALA A 4 62.25 -11.40 -45.55
C ALA A 4 60.77 -11.07 -45.48
N ASN A 5 60.47 -10.32 -46.16
CA ASN A 5 59.82 -9.89 -47.41
C ASN A 5 58.33 -9.54 -47.26
N TRP A 6 58.14 -8.32 -47.64
CA TRP A 6 56.86 -7.64 -47.88
C TRP A 6 56.19 -8.12 -49.15
N HIS A 7 54.90 -8.34 -49.13
CA HIS A 7 54.06 -8.21 -50.32
C HIS A 7 52.87 -7.26 -50.03
N LEU A 8 52.97 -6.12 -50.66
CA LEU A 8 51.90 -5.14 -50.81
C LEU A 8 50.90 -5.65 -51.85
N THR A 9 49.64 -5.79 -51.48
CA THR A 9 48.56 -5.93 -52.45
C THR A 9 47.64 -4.73 -52.30
N LYS A 10 47.59 -3.97 -53.39
CA LYS A 10 46.68 -2.84 -53.60
C LYS A 10 45.24 -3.37 -53.64
N ILE A 11 44.37 -2.80 -52.83
CA ILE A 11 42.92 -2.93 -52.99
C ILE A 11 42.37 -1.58 -53.32
N GLN A 12 41.73 -1.51 -54.49
CA GLN A 12 41.04 -0.34 -55.04
C GLN A 12 39.82 0.00 -54.22
N ASN A 13 39.68 1.27 -53.85
CA ASN A 13 38.51 1.85 -53.31
C ASN A 13 37.41 1.96 -54.37
N ILE A 14 36.32 1.25 -54.19
CA ILE A 14 35.05 1.48 -54.88
C ILE A 14 34.15 2.25 -53.92
N PHE A 15 33.99 3.54 -54.19
CA PHE A 15 32.98 4.35 -53.51
C PHE A 15 31.62 3.98 -54.11
N LEU A 16 30.79 3.28 -53.30
CA LEU A 16 29.37 3.08 -53.57
C LEU A 16 28.61 4.12 -52.80
N THR A 17 28.16 5.20 -53.45
CA THR A 17 27.28 6.24 -52.90
C THR A 17 25.89 5.62 -52.76
N LEU A 18 25.50 5.25 -51.53
CA LEU A 18 24.15 4.87 -51.21
C LEU A 18 23.38 6.15 -50.89
N LEU A 19 22.52 6.58 -51.78
CA LEU A 19 21.47 7.59 -51.53
C LEU A 19 20.38 6.95 -50.71
N LEU A 20 20.33 7.23 -49.38
CA LEU A 20 19.17 6.94 -48.56
C LEU A 20 18.12 8.02 -48.80
N PRO A 21 16.84 7.67 -49.05
CA PRO A 21 15.77 8.65 -49.06
C PRO A 21 15.51 9.13 -47.63
N LEU A 22 15.62 10.42 -47.37
CA LEU A 22 15.12 11.09 -46.18
C LEU A 22 13.60 10.95 -46.17
N THR A 23 13.06 9.98 -45.47
CA THR A 23 11.65 9.99 -45.08
C THR A 23 11.47 11.05 -43.99
N LEU A 24 10.86 12.17 -44.32
CA LEU A 24 10.32 13.12 -43.38
C LEU A 24 9.27 12.38 -42.51
N ILE A 25 9.68 12.02 -41.30
CA ILE A 25 8.74 11.62 -40.26
C ILE A 25 8.00 12.92 -39.88
N GLY A 26 6.83 13.08 -40.48
CA GLY A 26 5.90 14.15 -40.09
C GLY A 26 5.56 13.92 -38.60
N CYS A 27 5.81 14.94 -37.76
CA CYS A 27 5.18 15.05 -36.45
C CYS A 27 3.67 15.09 -36.69
N GLN A 28 3.02 13.95 -36.61
CA GLN A 28 1.58 13.93 -36.44
C GLN A 28 1.31 14.45 -35.03
N SER A 29 0.83 15.70 -34.97
CA SER A 29 0.22 16.24 -33.77
C SER A 29 -0.91 15.29 -33.36
N MET A 30 -0.78 14.66 -32.18
CA MET A 30 -1.89 13.91 -31.61
C MET A 30 -3.13 14.82 -31.53
N PRO A 31 -4.30 14.30 -31.87
CA PRO A 31 -5.52 15.08 -31.74
C PRO A 31 -5.70 15.49 -30.27
N PRO A 32 -6.13 16.72 -29.97
CA PRO A 32 -6.23 17.26 -28.61
C PRO A 32 -7.34 16.62 -27.75
N ASN A 33 -7.99 15.56 -28.19
CA ASN A 33 -9.07 14.86 -27.50
C ASN A 33 -9.00 13.33 -27.65
N ALA A 34 -7.81 12.73 -27.56
CA ALA A 34 -7.77 11.37 -27.09
C ALA A 34 -8.13 11.46 -25.60
N SER A 35 -9.40 11.39 -25.27
CA SER A 35 -9.86 10.94 -23.97
C SER A 35 -9.13 9.62 -23.76
N LEU A 36 -8.15 9.59 -22.89
CA LEU A 36 -7.70 8.36 -22.27
C LEU A 36 -8.98 7.85 -21.62
N ASP A 37 -9.62 6.89 -22.30
CA ASP A 37 -10.70 6.12 -21.73
C ASP A 37 -10.12 5.60 -20.41
N PRO A 38 -10.55 6.12 -19.23
CA PRO A 38 -10.11 5.53 -18.00
C PRO A 38 -10.62 4.12 -18.10
N ASP A 39 -9.75 3.16 -18.04
CA ASP A 39 -10.02 1.74 -18.04
C ASP A 39 -11.38 1.51 -17.34
N ASN A 40 -12.45 1.49 -18.10
CA ASN A 40 -13.79 1.16 -17.64
C ASN A 40 -13.85 -0.36 -17.51
N THR A 41 -12.79 -0.91 -16.94
CA THR A 41 -12.79 -2.24 -16.39
C THR A 41 -13.71 -2.16 -15.18
N SER A 42 -14.97 -2.53 -15.40
CA SER A 42 -15.81 -2.98 -14.31
C SER A 42 -14.93 -3.96 -13.53
N TYR A 43 -14.56 -3.60 -12.31
CA TYR A 43 -13.70 -4.45 -11.47
C TYR A 43 -14.41 -5.79 -11.33
N LYS A 44 -13.99 -6.79 -12.11
CA LYS A 44 -14.60 -8.12 -12.04
C LYS A 44 -14.28 -8.67 -10.65
N ARG A 45 -15.33 -8.80 -9.87
CA ARG A 45 -15.22 -9.34 -8.52
C ARG A 45 -14.81 -10.81 -8.58
N MET A 46 -13.87 -11.19 -7.73
CA MET A 46 -13.39 -12.55 -7.53
C MET A 46 -13.78 -13.01 -6.12
N ILE A 47 -14.36 -14.19 -6.01
CA ILE A 47 -14.84 -14.73 -4.73
C ILE A 47 -13.92 -15.86 -4.32
N THR A 48 -13.43 -15.80 -3.08
CA THR A 48 -12.63 -16.86 -2.46
C THR A 48 -13.33 -17.39 -1.22
N GLN A 49 -12.91 -18.56 -0.72
CA GLN A 49 -13.46 -19.14 0.50
C GLN A 49 -12.34 -19.77 1.33
N GLY A 50 -12.34 -19.46 2.61
CA GLY A 50 -11.43 -20.08 3.55
C GLY A 50 -10.00 -19.52 3.47
N LYS A 51 -9.05 -20.35 3.87
CA LYS A 51 -7.64 -19.96 3.97
C LYS A 51 -6.91 -20.00 2.63
N ALA A 52 -5.78 -19.31 2.55
CA ALA A 52 -4.90 -19.36 1.40
C ALA A 52 -4.50 -20.80 1.02
N ASP A 53 -4.48 -21.11 -0.28
CA ASP A 53 -4.12 -22.43 -0.81
C ASP A 53 -2.62 -22.72 -0.62
N LYS A 54 -1.80 -21.68 -0.71
CA LYS A 54 -0.36 -21.76 -0.65
C LYS A 54 0.26 -20.54 -0.01
N ILE A 55 1.22 -20.75 0.88
CA ILE A 55 2.08 -19.68 1.39
C ILE A 55 3.27 -19.54 0.45
N LEU A 56 3.48 -18.34 -0.07
CA LEU A 56 4.61 -17.98 -0.95
C LEU A 56 5.81 -17.51 -0.14
N VAL A 57 5.56 -16.63 0.84
CA VAL A 57 6.56 -16.10 1.76
C VAL A 57 6.00 -16.27 3.16
N ASN A 58 6.74 -16.99 3.98
CA ASN A 58 6.26 -17.36 5.32
C ASN A 58 6.37 -16.19 6.32
N ASN A 59 7.36 -15.33 6.13
CA ASN A 59 7.51 -14.11 6.89
C ASN A 59 8.25 -13.06 6.04
N VAL A 60 7.61 -11.96 5.71
CA VAL A 60 8.22 -10.85 4.95
C VAL A 60 8.96 -9.85 5.84
N TYR A 61 8.75 -9.94 7.14
CA TYR A 61 9.41 -9.12 8.14
C TYR A 61 9.83 -9.98 9.33
N ASP A 62 11.08 -9.81 9.74
CA ASP A 62 11.61 -10.43 10.95
C ASP A 62 12.21 -9.35 11.85
N CYS A 63 11.73 -9.27 13.08
CA CYS A 63 12.23 -8.32 14.06
C CYS A 63 13.58 -8.83 14.59
N PRO A 64 14.73 -8.19 14.25
CA PRO A 64 16.06 -8.75 14.52
C PRO A 64 16.39 -8.86 16.01
N ARG A 65 15.60 -8.23 16.87
CA ARG A 65 15.77 -8.26 18.33
C ARG A 65 14.49 -8.70 19.01
N HIS A 66 13.97 -9.84 18.57
CA HIS A 66 12.77 -10.42 19.12
C HIS A 66 12.81 -10.43 20.64
N ASN A 67 11.98 -9.60 21.26
CA ASN A 67 11.69 -9.68 22.67
C ASN A 67 10.52 -10.70 22.83
N PRO A 68 10.70 -11.80 23.59
CA PRO A 68 9.61 -12.77 23.77
C PRO A 68 8.33 -12.20 24.41
N LYS A 69 8.44 -11.00 24.99
CA LYS A 69 7.27 -10.25 25.51
C LYS A 69 6.53 -9.46 24.43
N MET A 70 7.15 -9.26 23.28
CA MET A 70 6.51 -8.65 22.14
C MET A 70 5.81 -9.74 21.34
N ASN A 71 4.53 -9.61 21.20
CA ASN A 71 3.72 -10.55 20.41
C ASN A 71 3.89 -10.22 18.93
N ILE A 72 5.04 -10.61 18.33
CA ILE A 72 5.30 -10.40 16.91
C ILE A 72 4.63 -11.55 16.16
N ARG A 73 3.70 -11.17 15.28
CA ARG A 73 2.96 -12.09 14.44
C ARG A 73 3.61 -12.21 13.06
N GLN A 74 3.26 -13.24 12.31
CA GLN A 74 3.83 -13.48 10.99
C GLN A 74 3.16 -12.60 9.93
N SER A 75 3.98 -11.93 9.13
CA SER A 75 3.54 -11.17 7.96
C SER A 75 3.79 -12.00 6.70
N ALA A 76 2.96 -13.00 6.49
CA ALA A 76 3.10 -13.91 5.37
C ALA A 76 2.42 -13.37 4.10
N VAL A 77 2.83 -13.89 2.94
CA VAL A 77 2.13 -13.70 1.66
C VAL A 77 1.78 -15.07 1.10
N GLY A 78 0.57 -15.20 0.63
CA GLY A 78 0.06 -16.44 0.07
C GLY A 78 -0.63 -16.25 -1.28
N GLN A 79 -1.20 -17.37 -1.75
CA GLN A 79 -2.10 -17.39 -2.89
C GLN A 79 -3.37 -18.11 -2.51
N ILE A 80 -4.48 -17.66 -3.08
CA ILE A 80 -5.78 -18.31 -2.98
C ILE A 80 -6.43 -18.34 -4.36
N THR A 81 -7.14 -19.43 -4.64
CA THR A 81 -7.84 -19.60 -5.92
C THR A 81 -9.30 -19.19 -5.76
N ALA A 82 -9.73 -18.23 -6.57
CA ALA A 82 -11.11 -17.81 -6.62
C ALA A 82 -12.02 -18.87 -7.26
N THR A 83 -13.33 -18.75 -7.06
CA THR A 83 -14.33 -19.69 -7.59
C THR A 83 -14.36 -19.74 -9.11
N ASP A 84 -13.84 -18.74 -9.81
CA ASP A 84 -13.69 -18.70 -11.26
C ASP A 84 -12.32 -19.22 -11.78
N GLY A 85 -11.48 -19.74 -10.89
CA GLY A 85 -10.15 -20.25 -11.20
C GLY A 85 -9.04 -19.20 -11.20
N THR A 86 -9.33 -17.93 -10.96
CA THR A 86 -8.32 -16.89 -10.85
C THR A 86 -7.47 -17.07 -9.60
N VAL A 87 -6.15 -17.04 -9.75
CA VAL A 87 -5.22 -17.10 -8.61
C VAL A 87 -4.94 -15.67 -8.13
N ILE A 88 -5.12 -15.44 -6.84
CA ILE A 88 -5.01 -14.12 -6.20
C ILE A 88 -3.87 -14.20 -5.17
N THR A 89 -3.02 -13.18 -5.14
CA THR A 89 -2.03 -12.99 -4.08
C THR A 89 -2.69 -12.30 -2.88
N VAL A 90 -2.55 -12.87 -1.69
CA VAL A 90 -3.15 -12.37 -0.44
C VAL A 90 -2.09 -12.11 0.63
N PRO A 91 -2.22 -11.01 1.42
CA PRO A 91 -3.29 -10.01 1.34
C PRO A 91 -3.24 -9.19 0.06
N ALA A 92 -2.05 -8.86 -0.44
CA ALA A 92 -1.81 -8.14 -1.69
C ALA A 92 -0.41 -8.43 -2.24
N GLU A 93 -0.16 -8.10 -3.50
CA GLU A 93 1.20 -7.95 -4.00
C GLU A 93 1.80 -6.65 -3.49
N THR A 94 2.91 -6.72 -2.75
CA THR A 94 3.53 -5.56 -2.10
C THR A 94 4.96 -5.33 -2.57
N ALA A 95 5.41 -4.07 -2.50
CA ALA A 95 6.79 -3.69 -2.77
C ALA A 95 7.75 -4.31 -1.76
N LEU A 96 7.36 -4.41 -0.48
CA LEU A 96 8.17 -5.05 0.55
C LEU A 96 8.46 -6.51 0.22
N GLN A 97 7.43 -7.28 -0.14
CA GLN A 97 7.57 -8.67 -0.55
C GLN A 97 8.52 -8.84 -1.74
N LYS A 98 8.47 -7.88 -2.69
CA LYS A 98 9.30 -7.88 -3.89
C LYS A 98 10.69 -7.29 -3.66
N GLY A 99 10.98 -6.76 -2.49
CA GLY A 99 12.23 -6.06 -2.19
C GLY A 99 12.42 -4.76 -2.95
N LEU A 100 11.33 -4.07 -3.27
CA LEU A 100 11.32 -2.85 -4.09
C LEU A 100 11.18 -1.59 -3.25
N GLY A 101 11.68 -0.48 -3.78
CA GLY A 101 11.52 0.87 -3.25
C GLY A 101 12.37 1.21 -2.03
N PRO A 102 12.38 2.49 -1.64
CA PRO A 102 13.05 2.94 -0.44
C PRO A 102 12.23 2.53 0.79
N LYS A 103 12.89 1.89 1.76
CA LYS A 103 12.27 1.63 3.06
C LYS A 103 12.02 2.95 3.78
N SER A 104 10.92 3.01 4.52
CA SER A 104 10.60 4.16 5.37
C SER A 104 11.69 4.40 6.41
N PHE A 105 11.90 5.65 6.78
CA PHE A 105 12.74 6.03 7.90
C PHE A 105 11.89 5.97 9.17
N ASP A 106 12.40 5.28 10.21
CA ASP A 106 11.63 5.09 11.44
C ASP A 106 11.45 6.41 12.20
N LEU A 107 10.21 6.80 12.47
CA LEU A 107 9.88 7.74 13.53
C LEU A 107 9.87 7.01 14.87
N TYR A 108 9.20 5.85 14.92
CA TYR A 108 9.19 4.96 16.06
C TYR A 108 9.15 3.50 15.58
N ASN A 109 10.10 2.69 16.03
CA ASN A 109 10.15 1.29 15.70
C ASN A 109 10.92 0.51 16.79
N GLU A 110 10.23 -0.29 17.56
CA GLU A 110 10.85 -1.06 18.66
C GLU A 110 11.81 -2.12 18.14
N CYS A 111 11.54 -2.72 16.98
CA CYS A 111 12.40 -3.73 16.38
C CYS A 111 13.75 -3.14 15.95
N ASN A 112 13.77 -1.92 15.48
CA ASN A 112 14.96 -1.20 15.08
C ASN A 112 15.56 -0.36 16.23
N GLN A 113 14.93 -0.40 17.41
CA GLN A 113 15.34 0.38 18.60
C GLN A 113 15.32 1.90 18.38
N VAL A 114 14.45 2.36 17.50
CA VAL A 114 14.15 3.78 17.31
C VAL A 114 12.95 4.10 18.19
N THR A 115 13.18 4.58 19.40
CA THR A 115 12.10 4.77 20.39
C THR A 115 12.19 6.14 21.08
N PRO A 116 12.14 7.26 20.32
CA PRO A 116 12.13 8.59 20.91
C PRO A 116 10.92 8.75 21.84
N LYS A 117 11.12 9.49 22.94
CA LYS A 117 10.11 9.65 24.00
C LYS A 117 9.00 10.62 23.61
N ASN A 118 9.33 11.56 22.75
CA ASN A 118 8.41 12.61 22.28
C ASN A 118 8.97 13.25 21.00
N SER A 119 8.21 14.17 20.42
CA SER A 119 8.56 14.85 19.16
C SER A 119 9.84 15.67 19.19
N SER A 120 10.31 16.14 20.37
CA SER A 120 11.55 16.90 20.46
C SER A 120 12.82 16.04 20.30
N GLU A 121 12.70 14.73 20.46
CA GLU A 121 13.80 13.78 20.25
C GLU A 121 13.85 13.25 18.81
N VAL A 122 12.90 13.63 17.97
CA VAL A 122 12.81 13.16 16.59
C VAL A 122 13.85 13.87 15.72
N VAL A 123 14.71 13.08 15.05
CA VAL A 123 15.76 13.59 14.17
C VAL A 123 15.33 13.44 12.73
N THR A 124 15.00 14.55 12.08
CA THR A 124 14.57 14.53 10.68
C THR A 124 15.69 14.79 9.67
N ASP A 125 16.82 15.35 10.08
CA ASP A 125 17.89 15.78 9.17
C ASP A 125 18.55 14.62 8.42
N LYS A 126 18.50 13.43 8.99
CA LYS A 126 19.06 12.21 8.39
C LYS A 126 18.11 11.50 7.44
N VAL A 127 16.85 11.94 7.36
CA VAL A 127 15.85 11.32 6.47
C VAL A 127 16.22 11.66 5.03
N PRO A 128 16.42 10.66 4.15
CA PRO A 128 16.72 10.90 2.75
C PRO A 128 15.59 11.65 2.06
N VAL A 129 15.94 12.61 1.21
CA VAL A 129 14.98 13.30 0.37
C VAL A 129 14.87 12.58 -0.97
N ILE A 130 13.68 12.07 -1.29
CA ILE A 130 13.38 11.49 -2.61
C ILE A 130 13.03 12.61 -3.56
N GLU A 131 13.86 12.85 -4.56
CA GLU A 131 13.65 13.91 -5.56
C GLU A 131 12.69 13.42 -6.65
N ILE A 132 11.54 14.10 -6.80
CA ILE A 132 10.57 13.91 -7.88
C ILE A 132 10.75 15.05 -8.88
N ASP A 133 10.77 16.28 -8.40
CA ASP A 133 10.97 17.48 -9.21
C ASP A 133 12.18 18.27 -8.70
N HIS A 134 13.17 18.51 -9.57
CA HIS A 134 14.43 19.17 -9.20
C HIS A 134 14.24 20.54 -8.53
N ASP A 135 13.24 21.30 -8.96
CA ASP A 135 12.91 22.65 -8.48
C ASP A 135 11.63 22.67 -7.60
N GLY A 136 11.27 21.52 -7.04
CA GLY A 136 10.18 21.39 -6.09
C GLY A 136 10.54 21.87 -4.68
N GLU A 137 9.54 21.92 -3.81
CA GLU A 137 9.72 22.11 -2.36
C GLU A 137 9.97 20.77 -1.66
N VAL A 138 10.76 20.79 -0.57
CA VAL A 138 10.99 19.61 0.25
C VAL A 138 9.87 19.50 1.28
N ILE A 139 9.14 18.40 1.20
CA ILE A 139 8.02 18.09 2.09
C ILE A 139 8.44 16.96 3.03
N THR A 140 8.23 17.14 4.33
CA THR A 140 8.41 16.11 5.35
C THR A 140 7.04 15.61 5.79
N GLY A 141 6.85 14.29 5.76
CA GLY A 141 5.62 13.63 6.22
C GLY A 141 5.87 12.70 7.39
N PHE A 142 4.89 12.59 8.28
CA PHE A 142 4.81 11.61 9.35
C PHE A 142 3.62 10.70 9.08
N ILE A 143 3.81 9.39 9.23
CA ILE A 143 2.83 8.38 8.80
C ILE A 143 2.74 7.28 9.85
N VAL A 144 1.53 6.88 10.19
CA VAL A 144 1.21 5.61 10.86
C VAL A 144 0.16 4.88 10.04
N ALA A 145 0.39 3.63 9.77
CA ALA A 145 -0.59 2.75 9.13
C ALA A 145 -0.80 1.50 9.99
N ASP A 146 -2.00 1.02 9.97
CA ASP A 146 -2.39 -0.24 10.55
C ASP A 146 -2.80 -1.22 9.42
N ASN A 147 -1.93 -2.15 9.02
CA ASN A 147 -0.58 -2.42 9.55
C ASN A 147 0.53 -1.86 8.64
N TYR A 148 0.34 -1.83 7.33
CA TYR A 148 1.37 -1.63 6.33
C TYR A 148 0.97 -0.59 5.30
N TYR A 149 1.95 0.18 4.80
CA TYR A 149 1.71 1.09 3.68
C TYR A 149 2.85 1.12 2.66
N GLU A 150 2.50 1.47 1.45
CA GLU A 150 3.38 1.92 0.38
C GLU A 150 2.90 3.28 -0.12
N MET A 151 3.82 4.22 -0.30
CA MET A 151 3.49 5.59 -0.70
C MET A 151 4.15 5.98 -2.00
N TRP A 152 3.35 6.48 -2.91
CA TRP A 152 3.80 7.08 -4.18
C TRP A 152 3.47 8.56 -4.25
N ILE A 153 4.37 9.32 -4.88
CA ILE A 153 4.12 10.70 -5.30
C ILE A 153 4.24 10.76 -6.81
N ASN A 154 3.16 11.15 -7.50
CA ASN A 154 3.13 11.26 -8.97
C ASN A 154 3.63 9.99 -9.70
N ASN A 155 3.28 8.79 -9.21
CA ASN A 155 3.72 7.49 -9.74
C ASN A 155 5.16 7.07 -9.36
N GLN A 156 5.91 7.84 -8.59
CA GLN A 156 7.20 7.43 -8.03
C GLN A 156 7.02 6.87 -6.62
N LEU A 157 7.50 5.65 -6.37
CA LEU A 157 7.50 5.03 -5.05
C LEU A 157 8.50 5.76 -4.15
N VAL A 158 8.03 6.35 -3.06
CA VAL A 158 8.83 7.20 -2.17
C VAL A 158 9.03 6.62 -0.77
N SER A 159 8.17 5.68 -0.36
CA SER A 159 8.30 5.05 0.95
C SER A 159 7.61 3.69 0.96
N VAL A 160 8.25 2.72 1.58
CA VAL A 160 7.71 1.38 1.84
C VAL A 160 7.87 1.11 3.32
N ASP A 161 6.76 0.83 3.99
CA ASP A 161 6.80 0.41 5.38
C ASP A 161 7.63 -0.86 5.51
N ASN A 162 8.50 -0.90 6.49
CA ASN A 162 9.36 -2.05 6.74
C ASN A 162 8.87 -2.93 7.90
N THR A 163 7.71 -2.60 8.46
CA THR A 163 7.12 -3.30 9.62
C THR A 163 5.63 -3.56 9.38
N PRO A 164 5.26 -4.58 8.58
CA PRO A 164 3.87 -4.79 8.18
C PRO A 164 2.99 -5.39 9.30
N TYR A 165 3.53 -5.56 10.50
CA TYR A 165 2.83 -6.16 11.62
C TYR A 165 3.25 -5.56 12.96
N THR A 166 2.69 -6.06 14.07
CA THR A 166 3.13 -5.68 15.42
C THR A 166 4.62 -6.00 15.64
N PRO A 167 5.37 -5.16 16.35
CA PRO A 167 4.90 -3.97 17.04
C PRO A 167 4.52 -2.84 16.10
N PHE A 168 3.57 -2.02 16.52
CA PHE A 168 3.17 -0.81 15.82
C PHE A 168 4.38 0.09 15.60
N ASN A 169 4.50 0.60 14.38
CA ASN A 169 5.56 1.53 14.01
C ASN A 169 4.99 2.80 13.38
N SER A 170 5.82 3.81 13.32
CA SER A 170 5.54 5.03 12.58
C SER A 170 6.77 5.48 11.79
N ALA A 171 6.55 6.23 10.74
CA ALA A 171 7.54 6.55 9.76
C ALA A 171 7.67 8.05 9.48
N ILE A 172 8.86 8.44 9.01
CA ILE A 172 9.15 9.75 8.44
C ILE A 172 9.47 9.56 6.97
N VAL A 173 8.88 10.39 6.12
CA VAL A 173 9.19 10.45 4.70
C VAL A 173 9.59 11.86 4.30
N LYS A 174 10.57 12.01 3.41
CA LYS A 174 10.89 13.28 2.78
C LYS A 174 10.92 13.14 1.26
N PHE A 175 10.26 14.04 0.60
CA PHE A 175 10.28 14.10 -0.86
C PHE A 175 10.29 15.54 -1.35
N LYS A 176 10.77 15.74 -2.57
CA LYS A 176 10.89 17.04 -3.20
C LYS A 176 10.01 17.06 -4.44
N VAL A 177 8.98 17.89 -4.46
CA VAL A 177 7.96 17.90 -5.51
C VAL A 177 7.39 19.30 -5.76
N LYS A 178 6.91 19.53 -6.97
CA LYS A 178 6.12 20.72 -7.33
C LYS A 178 4.63 20.48 -7.16
N ARG A 179 3.90 21.52 -6.84
CA ARG A 179 2.44 21.53 -6.91
C ARG A 179 1.95 21.76 -8.35
N PRO A 180 0.84 21.16 -8.79
CA PRO A 180 0.06 20.15 -8.03
C PRO A 180 0.74 18.78 -8.05
N TYR A 181 0.56 18.00 -7.00
CA TYR A 181 1.04 16.62 -6.94
C TYR A 181 -0.03 15.70 -6.34
N THR A 182 0.15 14.41 -6.55
CA THR A 182 -0.77 13.40 -6.01
C THR A 182 -0.02 12.45 -5.08
N ILE A 183 -0.56 12.30 -3.88
CA ILE A 183 -0.19 11.23 -2.93
C ILE A 183 -1.11 10.05 -3.21
N SER A 184 -0.52 8.87 -3.36
CA SER A 184 -1.24 7.60 -3.50
C SER A 184 -0.64 6.58 -2.56
N LEU A 185 -1.46 5.93 -1.73
CA LEU A 185 -1.01 4.90 -0.80
C LEU A 185 -1.77 3.59 -1.06
N LEU A 186 -1.04 2.49 -1.10
CA LEU A 186 -1.58 1.16 -0.87
C LEU A 186 -1.43 0.86 0.62
N ILE A 187 -2.51 0.48 1.26
CA ILE A 187 -2.54 0.20 2.69
C ILE A 187 -3.12 -1.19 2.88
N VAL A 188 -2.49 -1.98 3.73
CA VAL A 188 -2.86 -3.37 3.96
C VAL A 188 -3.05 -3.60 5.46
N ASP A 189 -4.24 -4.01 5.82
CA ASP A 189 -4.52 -4.67 7.09
C ASP A 189 -4.05 -6.12 6.96
N TRP A 190 -2.91 -6.43 7.57
CA TRP A 190 -2.16 -7.65 7.32
C TRP A 190 -2.30 -8.67 8.43
N ASP A 191 -3.18 -9.61 8.24
CA ASP A 191 -3.59 -10.60 9.22
C ASP A 191 -2.96 -11.99 9.03
N GLU A 192 -2.96 -12.83 10.06
CA GLU A 192 -2.44 -14.18 9.96
C GLU A 192 -3.26 -15.08 9.04
N HIS A 193 -4.58 -14.88 8.96
CA HIS A 193 -5.45 -15.66 8.08
C HIS A 193 -5.59 -14.98 6.73
N LEU A 194 -4.61 -15.12 5.86
CA LEU A 194 -4.44 -14.42 4.59
C LEU A 194 -5.65 -14.50 3.65
N GLY A 195 -6.40 -15.59 3.66
CA GLY A 195 -7.56 -15.77 2.77
C GLY A 195 -8.82 -15.04 3.23
N LEU A 196 -8.89 -14.66 4.49
CA LEU A 196 -10.09 -14.07 5.10
C LEU A 196 -9.84 -12.70 5.76
N GLY A 197 -8.58 -12.29 5.96
CA GLY A 197 -8.30 -11.10 6.75
C GLY A 197 -8.79 -11.26 8.18
N MET A 198 -8.20 -12.19 8.92
CA MET A 198 -8.53 -12.42 10.32
C MET A 198 -7.27 -12.57 11.15
N GLU A 199 -7.28 -11.94 12.30
CA GLU A 199 -6.24 -12.01 13.30
C GLU A 199 -6.39 -13.21 14.23
N GLU A 200 -5.25 -13.79 14.62
CA GLU A 200 -5.18 -14.77 15.69
C GLU A 200 -4.94 -14.08 17.04
N PHE A 201 -5.95 -14.02 17.88
CA PHE A 201 -5.78 -13.52 19.25
C PHE A 201 -5.17 -14.58 20.16
N PRO A 202 -4.21 -14.20 21.04
CA PRO A 202 -3.69 -15.10 22.04
C PRO A 202 -4.85 -15.63 22.91
N LYS A 203 -4.87 -16.94 23.09
CA LYS A 203 -5.93 -17.71 23.74
C LYS A 203 -6.40 -17.05 25.03
N PRO A 204 -7.71 -16.90 25.22
CA PRO A 204 -8.23 -16.72 26.55
C PRO A 204 -7.89 -17.98 27.39
N VAL A 205 -7.84 -17.82 28.67
CA VAL A 205 -7.37 -18.77 29.71
C VAL A 205 -7.98 -20.19 29.63
N THR A 206 -8.84 -20.49 28.68
CA THR A 206 -9.43 -21.83 28.44
C THR A 206 -8.86 -22.45 27.15
N PRO A 207 -8.31 -23.65 27.20
CA PRO A 207 -7.39 -24.21 26.20
C PRO A 207 -8.00 -24.68 24.87
N THR A 208 -9.23 -24.42 24.54
CA THR A 208 -9.92 -25.18 23.49
C THR A 208 -10.32 -24.45 22.22
N THR A 209 -10.14 -23.14 22.12
CA THR A 209 -10.49 -22.42 20.87
C THR A 209 -9.52 -21.26 20.58
N THR A 210 -8.72 -21.41 19.56
CA THR A 210 -8.09 -20.27 18.87
C THR A 210 -9.23 -19.35 18.42
N GLN A 211 -9.24 -18.11 18.90
CA GLN A 211 -10.26 -17.16 18.49
C GLN A 211 -9.70 -16.32 17.36
N TRP A 212 -10.35 -16.41 16.22
CA TRP A 212 -10.07 -15.61 15.04
C TRP A 212 -11.09 -14.49 14.95
N TYR A 213 -10.61 -13.27 14.74
CA TYR A 213 -11.44 -12.09 14.56
C TYR A 213 -10.98 -11.35 13.29
N PRO A 214 -11.88 -10.63 12.62
CA PRO A 214 -11.42 -9.69 11.60
C PRO A 214 -10.52 -8.65 12.27
N GLY A 215 -9.48 -8.22 11.54
CA GLY A 215 -8.63 -7.13 11.94
C GLY A 215 -9.31 -5.77 11.89
N ASP A 216 -8.53 -4.73 11.95
CA ASP A 216 -8.96 -3.36 11.69
C ASP A 216 -7.81 -2.56 11.07
N GLY A 217 -8.12 -1.83 10.00
CA GLY A 217 -7.15 -1.00 9.31
C GLY A 217 -7.10 0.43 9.83
N GLY A 218 -6.20 1.23 9.30
CA GLY A 218 -6.13 2.64 9.63
C GLY A 218 -4.94 3.33 8.98
N LEU A 219 -5.11 4.61 8.66
CA LEU A 219 -4.04 5.49 8.19
C LEU A 219 -4.18 6.86 8.83
N ILE A 220 -3.09 7.37 9.40
CA ILE A 220 -2.96 8.78 9.73
C ILE A 220 -1.64 9.32 9.18
N ALA A 221 -1.68 10.48 8.54
CA ALA A 221 -0.51 11.14 8.01
C ALA A 221 -0.65 12.66 8.08
N LYS A 222 0.48 13.34 8.31
CA LYS A 222 0.57 14.79 8.24
C LYS A 222 1.88 15.22 7.60
N PHE A 223 1.79 16.21 6.73
CA PHE A 223 2.90 16.71 5.93
C PHE A 223 3.19 18.19 6.25
N SER A 224 4.45 18.59 6.09
CA SER A 224 4.93 19.93 6.43
C SER A 224 4.30 21.05 5.59
N ASP A 225 3.73 20.72 4.43
CA ASP A 225 3.03 21.66 3.56
C ASP A 225 1.56 21.90 3.94
N GLY A 226 1.13 21.35 5.10
CA GLY A 226 -0.22 21.45 5.61
C GLY A 226 -1.16 20.34 5.11
N THR A 227 -0.73 19.48 4.20
CA THR A 227 -1.52 18.32 3.80
C THR A 227 -1.61 17.33 4.96
N MET A 228 -2.79 16.79 5.21
CA MET A 228 -3.02 15.79 6.25
C MET A 228 -4.17 14.87 5.88
N THR A 229 -4.26 13.74 6.54
CA THR A 229 -5.39 12.82 6.37
C THR A 229 -6.65 13.39 6.98
N ASP A 230 -7.71 13.39 6.19
CA ASP A 230 -9.08 13.79 6.51
C ASP A 230 -10.06 13.20 5.49
N SER A 231 -11.35 13.47 5.65
CA SER A 231 -12.40 13.00 4.72
C SER A 231 -12.34 13.60 3.31
N SER A 232 -11.39 14.49 3.00
CA SER A 232 -11.17 15.00 1.64
C SER A 232 -10.35 14.06 0.77
N TRP A 233 -9.72 13.04 1.36
CA TRP A 233 -9.07 11.95 0.63
C TRP A 233 -10.08 11.04 -0.06
N LYS A 234 -9.63 10.32 -1.07
CA LYS A 234 -10.35 9.20 -1.67
C LYS A 234 -9.84 7.91 -1.05
N ALA A 235 -10.72 6.95 -0.78
CA ALA A 235 -10.35 5.63 -0.28
C ALA A 235 -11.24 4.56 -0.91
N GLN A 236 -10.63 3.51 -1.49
CA GLN A 236 -11.32 2.41 -2.15
C GLN A 236 -10.72 1.08 -1.69
N THR A 237 -11.58 0.13 -1.34
CA THR A 237 -11.18 -1.21 -0.94
C THR A 237 -11.03 -2.16 -2.13
N PHE A 238 -10.11 -3.13 -2.01
CA PHE A 238 -9.84 -4.17 -3.01
C PHE A 238 -9.83 -5.59 -2.45
N PHE A 239 -9.94 -5.73 -1.14
CA PHE A 239 -10.13 -7.02 -0.46
C PHE A 239 -11.08 -6.83 0.72
N ILE A 240 -12.21 -7.52 0.68
CA ILE A 240 -13.28 -7.46 1.68
C ILE A 240 -13.50 -8.85 2.26
N GLY A 241 -13.33 -9.00 3.54
CA GLY A 241 -13.51 -10.26 4.28
C GLY A 241 -13.25 -10.09 5.78
N PRO A 242 -13.71 -11.04 6.59
CA PRO A 242 -14.52 -12.23 6.28
C PRO A 242 -16.01 -11.94 6.09
N LEU A 243 -16.67 -12.65 5.17
CA LEU A 243 -18.08 -12.52 4.85
C LEU A 243 -18.81 -13.85 5.03
N HIS A 244 -20.06 -13.82 5.50
CA HIS A 244 -20.92 -15.02 5.51
C HIS A 244 -21.43 -15.35 4.10
N ASP A 245 -21.82 -14.34 3.33
CA ASP A 245 -22.25 -14.43 1.94
C ASP A 245 -21.57 -13.33 1.12
N PRO A 246 -20.95 -13.66 -0.01
CA PRO A 246 -20.40 -12.63 -0.92
C PRO A 246 -21.42 -11.56 -1.37
N LYS A 247 -22.73 -11.84 -1.30
CA LYS A 247 -23.79 -10.89 -1.60
C LYS A 247 -23.92 -9.74 -0.59
N GLU A 248 -23.25 -9.84 0.56
CA GLU A 248 -23.17 -8.77 1.55
C GLU A 248 -22.41 -7.56 1.01
N VAL A 249 -21.55 -7.77 0.00
CA VAL A 249 -20.89 -6.68 -0.72
C VAL A 249 -21.82 -6.09 -1.76
N VAL A 250 -22.09 -4.79 -1.61
CA VAL A 250 -22.90 -4.00 -2.54
C VAL A 250 -21.97 -3.24 -3.49
N GLU A 251 -22.23 -3.35 -4.77
CA GLU A 251 -21.48 -2.67 -5.84
C GLU A 251 -22.32 -1.55 -6.46
N LYS A 252 -21.76 -0.35 -6.55
CA LYS A 252 -22.34 0.80 -7.25
C LYS A 252 -21.29 1.40 -8.18
N GLY A 253 -21.29 0.98 -9.44
CA GLY A 253 -20.20 1.28 -10.36
C GLY A 253 -18.90 0.68 -9.83
N ASN A 254 -17.88 1.51 -9.60
CA ASN A 254 -16.60 1.07 -9.06
C ASN A 254 -16.50 1.21 -7.52
N ILE A 255 -17.61 1.51 -6.83
CA ILE A 255 -17.67 1.57 -5.38
C ILE A 255 -18.07 0.19 -4.86
N HIS A 256 -17.27 -0.35 -3.96
CA HIS A 256 -17.51 -1.59 -3.25
C HIS A 256 -17.71 -1.28 -1.78
N ASP A 257 -18.77 -1.78 -1.18
CA ASP A 257 -19.14 -1.43 0.19
C ASP A 257 -19.93 -2.56 0.87
N THR A 258 -19.91 -2.58 2.19
CA THR A 258 -20.65 -3.50 3.05
C THR A 258 -21.58 -2.74 4.00
N PRO A 259 -22.57 -1.97 3.49
CA PRO A 259 -23.32 -0.99 4.27
C PRO A 259 -24.14 -1.61 5.42
N ASN A 260 -24.48 -2.88 5.30
CA ASN A 260 -25.30 -3.59 6.29
C ASN A 260 -24.49 -4.31 7.37
N LEU A 261 -23.16 -4.31 7.28
CA LEU A 261 -22.29 -5.06 8.19
C LEU A 261 -21.67 -4.19 9.30
N GLY A 262 -22.11 -2.95 9.44
CA GLY A 262 -21.80 -2.08 10.57
C GLY A 262 -20.30 -1.90 10.83
N GLY A 263 -19.52 -1.45 9.85
CA GLY A 263 -18.07 -1.39 9.80
C GLY A 263 -17.34 -0.43 10.75
N ARG A 264 -18.02 0.22 11.68
CA ARG A 264 -17.43 1.25 12.56
C ARG A 264 -17.21 0.83 14.01
N THR A 265 -17.55 -0.41 14.37
CA THR A 265 -17.37 -0.87 15.75
C THR A 265 -16.11 -1.73 15.85
N HIS A 266 -15.44 -1.61 16.98
CA HIS A 266 -14.23 -2.35 17.30
C HIS A 266 -14.36 -3.87 16.98
N PRO A 267 -13.33 -4.52 16.41
CA PRO A 267 -13.35 -5.90 15.95
C PRO A 267 -13.81 -6.92 17.01
N PHE A 268 -13.56 -6.67 18.28
CA PHE A 268 -13.96 -7.57 19.37
C PHE A 268 -15.47 -7.83 19.50
N SER A 269 -16.31 -7.00 18.89
CA SER A 269 -17.77 -7.21 18.88
C SER A 269 -18.24 -8.16 17.79
N ARG A 270 -17.34 -8.64 16.92
CA ARG A 270 -17.70 -9.35 15.69
C ARG A 270 -17.00 -10.70 15.60
N LYS A 271 -17.56 -11.70 16.21
CA LYS A 271 -17.15 -13.07 15.95
C LYS A 271 -17.67 -13.50 14.59
N PRO A 272 -16.82 -13.83 13.61
CA PRO A 272 -17.30 -14.52 12.44
C PRO A 272 -17.84 -15.86 12.88
N THR A 273 -19.13 -16.07 12.69
CA THR A 273 -19.78 -17.34 13.06
C THR A 273 -19.51 -18.43 12.04
N CYS A 274 -18.87 -18.10 10.92
CA CYS A 274 -18.55 -19.01 9.83
C CYS A 274 -17.18 -19.70 9.99
N GLU A 275 -16.41 -19.36 11.02
CA GLU A 275 -15.05 -19.88 11.23
C GLU A 275 -14.20 -19.75 9.95
N PHE A 276 -13.57 -20.86 9.48
CA PHE A 276 -12.80 -20.87 8.24
C PHE A 276 -13.63 -21.14 6.97
N LYS A 277 -14.96 -21.11 7.06
CA LYS A 277 -15.87 -21.30 5.93
C LYS A 277 -16.38 -19.98 5.36
N CYS A 278 -15.94 -18.86 5.91
CA CYS A 278 -16.24 -17.54 5.39
C CYS A 278 -15.75 -17.37 3.97
N TYR A 279 -16.33 -16.39 3.30
CA TYR A 279 -15.92 -15.91 2.00
C TYR A 279 -15.11 -14.62 2.12
N ALA A 280 -14.40 -14.33 1.06
CA ALA A 280 -13.86 -13.00 0.80
C ALA A 280 -14.14 -12.59 -0.65
N VAL A 281 -14.20 -11.29 -0.86
CA VAL A 281 -14.36 -10.69 -2.19
C VAL A 281 -13.13 -9.85 -2.49
N HIS A 282 -12.54 -10.11 -3.65
CA HIS A 282 -11.37 -9.39 -4.14
C HIS A 282 -11.70 -8.67 -5.44
N TYR A 283 -11.03 -7.56 -5.65
CA TYR A 283 -11.10 -6.78 -6.89
C TYR A 283 -9.69 -6.56 -7.43
N PRO A 284 -9.49 -6.57 -8.75
CA PRO A 284 -8.20 -6.24 -9.31
C PRO A 284 -7.84 -4.77 -9.02
N ILE A 285 -6.65 -4.54 -8.50
CA ILE A 285 -6.13 -3.19 -8.33
C ILE A 285 -5.94 -2.58 -9.73
N PRO A 286 -6.48 -1.38 -9.99
CA PRO A 286 -6.39 -0.75 -11.32
C PRO A 286 -4.94 -0.48 -11.70
N LYS A 287 -4.61 -0.62 -12.98
CA LYS A 287 -3.30 -0.20 -13.48
C LYS A 287 -3.16 1.32 -13.34
N ASN A 288 -1.94 1.77 -13.06
CA ASN A 288 -1.58 3.19 -12.96
C ASN A 288 -2.34 3.97 -11.86
N TRP A 289 -2.90 3.29 -10.87
CA TRP A 289 -3.58 3.94 -9.75
C TRP A 289 -2.66 4.93 -9.00
N GLN A 290 -1.35 4.78 -9.09
CA GLN A 290 -0.36 5.67 -8.49
C GLN A 290 -0.20 6.99 -9.27
N SER A 291 -0.62 7.01 -10.53
CA SER A 291 -0.42 8.15 -11.42
C SER A 291 -1.27 9.37 -11.02
N SER A 292 -0.70 10.56 -11.14
CA SER A 292 -1.46 11.81 -11.01
C SER A 292 -2.55 11.99 -12.06
N ARG A 293 -2.50 11.21 -13.16
CA ARG A 293 -3.51 11.20 -14.23
C ARG A 293 -4.61 10.17 -14.02
N PHE A 294 -4.49 9.32 -13.01
CA PHE A 294 -5.51 8.33 -12.71
C PHE A 294 -6.81 9.03 -12.29
N ASN A 295 -7.94 8.60 -12.86
CA ASN A 295 -9.24 9.17 -12.56
C ASN A 295 -9.88 8.47 -11.36
N ASP A 296 -9.79 9.08 -10.19
CA ASP A 296 -10.42 8.63 -8.95
C ASP A 296 -11.70 9.42 -8.60
N THR A 297 -12.27 10.15 -9.55
CA THR A 297 -13.43 11.04 -9.32
C THR A 297 -14.60 10.27 -8.70
N ASN A 298 -14.85 9.05 -9.16
CA ASN A 298 -15.95 8.19 -8.71
C ASN A 298 -15.61 7.34 -7.47
N TRP A 299 -14.38 7.44 -6.94
CA TRP A 299 -14.05 6.73 -5.71
C TRP A 299 -14.70 7.41 -4.50
N PRO A 300 -15.05 6.64 -3.45
CA PRO A 300 -15.60 7.20 -2.23
C PRO A 300 -14.61 8.15 -1.56
N ARG A 301 -15.13 9.05 -0.76
CA ARG A 301 -14.31 9.78 0.21
C ARG A 301 -13.93 8.85 1.35
N ALA A 302 -12.75 9.07 1.90
CA ALA A 302 -12.32 8.40 3.11
C ALA A 302 -13.28 8.74 4.28
N TRP A 303 -13.46 7.76 5.16
CA TRP A 303 -14.15 7.96 6.42
C TRP A 303 -13.12 8.28 7.51
N GLU A 304 -13.54 9.13 8.44
CA GLU A 304 -12.73 9.49 9.60
C GLU A 304 -13.12 8.66 10.81
N PHE A 305 -12.10 8.22 11.56
CA PHE A 305 -12.24 7.41 12.74
C PHE A 305 -11.53 8.07 13.92
N THR A 306 -11.97 7.75 15.12
CA THR A 306 -11.32 8.18 16.37
C THR A 306 -10.18 7.23 16.75
N ASP A 307 -9.26 7.69 17.60
CA ASP A 307 -8.20 6.88 18.18
C ASP A 307 -8.73 5.62 18.87
N GLN A 308 -9.93 5.72 19.46
CA GLN A 308 -10.58 4.60 20.13
C GLN A 308 -11.12 3.56 19.12
N GLU A 309 -11.66 3.99 17.98
CA GLU A 309 -12.16 3.10 16.93
C GLU A 309 -11.02 2.33 16.25
N ILE A 310 -9.85 2.98 16.11
CA ILE A 310 -8.62 2.35 15.57
C ILE A 310 -7.92 1.51 16.64
N GLY A 311 -8.17 1.71 17.93
CA GLY A 311 -7.53 0.96 19.00
C GLY A 311 -6.11 1.42 19.37
N VAL A 312 -5.68 2.61 18.95
CA VAL A 312 -4.30 3.11 19.10
C VAL A 312 -4.03 3.91 20.37
N ASN A 313 -4.98 4.02 21.28
CA ASN A 313 -4.89 4.87 22.48
C ASN A 313 -3.69 4.57 23.39
N ASN A 314 -3.11 3.39 23.33
CA ASN A 314 -1.97 2.96 24.12
C ASN A 314 -0.74 2.61 23.29
N LEU A 315 -0.78 2.80 21.98
CA LEU A 315 0.31 2.45 21.07
C LEU A 315 1.34 3.59 20.98
N GLN A 316 2.53 3.35 21.46
CA GLN A 316 3.57 4.37 21.62
C GLN A 316 4.05 4.98 20.30
N ALA A 317 4.00 4.22 19.22
CA ALA A 317 4.34 4.71 17.88
C ALA A 317 3.48 5.91 17.43
N TYR A 318 2.31 6.08 18.00
CA TYR A 318 1.41 7.19 17.77
C TYR A 318 1.32 8.14 18.97
N THR A 319 1.04 7.61 20.17
CA THR A 319 0.69 8.41 21.35
C THR A 319 1.83 9.26 21.89
N ARG A 320 3.08 8.96 21.52
CA ARG A 320 4.26 9.78 21.88
C ARG A 320 4.38 11.06 21.05
N PHE A 321 3.65 11.17 19.95
CA PHE A 321 3.85 12.21 18.95
C PHE A 321 2.58 12.99 18.61
N PRO A 322 1.74 13.41 19.59
CA PRO A 322 0.46 14.06 19.30
C PRO A 322 0.62 15.36 18.50
N GLU A 323 1.75 16.07 18.67
CA GLU A 323 2.01 17.32 17.95
C GLU A 323 2.30 17.08 16.46
N LEU A 324 2.91 15.92 16.12
CA LEU A 324 3.22 15.59 14.73
C LEU A 324 1.98 15.23 13.93
N PHE A 325 0.93 14.74 14.58
CA PHE A 325 -0.36 14.36 13.97
C PHE A 325 -1.51 15.31 14.30
N LYS A 326 -1.19 16.45 14.95
CA LYS A 326 -2.21 17.42 15.35
C LYS A 326 -3.09 17.83 14.15
N ASP A 327 -4.40 17.82 14.36
CA ASP A 327 -5.46 18.11 13.38
C ASP A 327 -5.66 17.06 12.26
N ALA A 328 -4.74 16.12 12.07
CA ALA A 328 -4.96 14.99 11.19
C ALA A 328 -6.02 14.04 11.75
N ARG A 329 -6.66 13.25 10.89
CA ARG A 329 -7.67 12.27 11.25
C ARG A 329 -7.22 10.89 10.78
N TRP A 330 -7.51 9.88 11.58
CA TRP A 330 -7.45 8.51 11.11
C TRP A 330 -8.46 8.33 10.00
N ILE A 331 -8.05 7.79 8.89
CA ILE A 331 -8.90 7.53 7.74
C ILE A 331 -8.83 6.07 7.31
N TRP A 332 -9.95 5.61 6.76
CA TRP A 332 -10.08 4.33 6.10
C TRP A 332 -11.23 4.40 5.09
N THR A 333 -11.68 3.26 4.58
CA THR A 333 -12.96 3.14 3.89
C THR A 333 -14.13 3.17 4.89
N GLN A 334 -15.34 2.97 4.41
CA GLN A 334 -16.51 2.93 5.30
C GLN A 334 -16.44 1.78 6.31
N ASN A 335 -15.85 0.66 5.95
CA ASN A 335 -15.73 -0.52 6.80
C ASN A 335 -14.30 -0.71 7.29
N LEU A 336 -14.04 -0.31 8.54
CA LEU A 336 -12.74 -0.42 9.19
C LEU A 336 -12.26 -1.87 9.35
N VAL A 337 -13.19 -2.81 9.41
CA VAL A 337 -13.00 -4.18 9.91
C VAL A 337 -12.94 -5.22 8.79
N LEU A 338 -13.66 -5.00 7.70
CA LEU A 338 -13.74 -5.99 6.60
C LEU A 338 -12.90 -5.60 5.38
N ASP A 339 -12.44 -4.36 5.32
CA ASP A 339 -11.71 -3.84 4.17
C ASP A 339 -10.20 -3.96 4.41
N ASN A 340 -9.60 -5.05 3.95
CA ASN A 340 -8.21 -5.43 4.28
C ASN A 340 -7.16 -4.80 3.35
N VAL A 341 -7.54 -4.41 2.13
CA VAL A 341 -6.63 -3.76 1.18
C VAL A 341 -7.29 -2.51 0.64
N VAL A 342 -6.71 -1.37 0.96
CA VAL A 342 -7.26 -0.06 0.63
C VAL A 342 -6.24 0.76 -0.16
N ILE A 343 -6.71 1.46 -1.18
CA ILE A 343 -5.93 2.51 -1.83
C ILE A 343 -6.52 3.86 -1.42
N ALA A 344 -5.68 4.69 -0.80
CA ALA A 344 -6.00 6.07 -0.46
C ALA A 344 -5.28 7.05 -1.39
N ARG A 345 -5.97 8.11 -1.81
CA ARG A 345 -5.43 9.10 -2.75
C ARG A 345 -5.81 10.52 -2.38
N LYS A 346 -4.87 11.46 -2.63
CA LYS A 346 -5.07 12.90 -2.44
C LYS A 346 -4.31 13.68 -3.49
N THR A 347 -5.00 14.53 -4.24
CA THR A 347 -4.36 15.54 -5.07
C THR A 347 -4.19 16.83 -4.26
N VAL A 348 -2.97 17.28 -4.14
CA VAL A 348 -2.55 18.52 -3.47
C VAL A 348 -2.36 19.60 -4.54
N LYS A 349 -3.11 20.72 -4.39
CA LYS A 349 -3.14 21.82 -5.37
C LYS A 349 -2.11 22.89 -5.06
#